data_7f16a33760afeb267dbfe02af50147a9
#
_entry.id   7f16a33760afeb267dbfe02af50147a9
#
_cell.length_a   1.000
_cell.length_b   1.000
_cell.length_c   1.000
_cell.angle_alpha   90.00
_cell.angle_beta   90.00
_cell.angle_gamma   90.00
#
_symmetry.space_group_name_H-M   'P 1'
#
loop_
_entity.id
_entity.type
_entity.pdbx_description
1 polymer ?
#
loop_
_entity_poly.entity_id
_entity_poly.type
_entity_poly.pdbx_seq_one_letter_code
_entity_poly.pdbx_strand_id
1 'polypeptide(L)'
;MNGSECEKTSFHSRHETVTAPSDRQIPRSADVMARSSHAPARAPAMIGNLTRRTFAAWLEDRRVWCETAAAPAVFPPRPHFASHFYMPKKTIRDLDLAGQRVLVRVDFNVPLDHQSGTAVVTDDTRIRESLPTIQYLRDHGARVILMSHLGRPKGRPAAEFSLRPVAAYLEKVLGTPVAFSPEVVGDAAAAVVSGLKDGDVALLENVRFEAGEEKNDAELAKQMASLGDIFVNDAFGSAHRAHSSTAGIAAYLPAVSGLLMEKELTYMQDELQSPARPFVVILGGAKVSDKIKVIDRLLDMADTILIGGGMAYTFKLALGQSIGTSLCEPDLVETARAALAKAQAKGVKFLLPVDNMIVEHLDFGAKTVSPGKFTTPGTGIPDGWEGVDIGPETIKLYSTEVAAAKTIVWNGPMGVFEIKDCSRGTFAIAETIAANSECKSIIGGGDSVKAVKRAGVADKVTFISTGGGASLELLEGKALPGVTALQDA
;
A
#
# COMPACT_ATOMS: atom_id res chain seq x y z
N MET A 1 -2.99 -41.24 -56.74
CA MET A 1 -1.68 -41.74 -57.17
C MET A 1 -0.62 -41.22 -56.27
N ASN A 2 0.02 -42.14 -55.57
CA ASN A 2 1.33 -42.10 -54.89
C ASN A 2 1.55 -40.96 -53.82
N GLY A 3 1.73 -41.22 -52.57
CA GLY A 3 2.31 -42.38 -51.83
C GLY A 3 3.76 -42.10 -51.51
N SER A 4 4.07 -42.08 -50.23
CA SER A 4 5.27 -42.55 -49.52
C SER A 4 5.64 -41.56 -48.40
N GLU A 5 5.64 -41.96 -47.26
CA GLU A 5 6.28 -42.92 -46.38
C GLU A 5 7.06 -42.21 -45.27
N CYS A 6 6.77 -42.66 -44.18
CA CYS A 6 7.18 -42.56 -42.81
C CYS A 6 8.69 -42.86 -42.64
N GLU A 7 9.40 -42.07 -41.84
CA GLU A 7 10.56 -42.60 -41.10
C GLU A 7 10.54 -42.18 -39.65
N LYS A 8 10.39 -43.19 -38.82
CA LYS A 8 10.57 -43.19 -37.37
C LYS A 8 12.05 -43.39 -37.09
N THR A 9 12.64 -42.46 -36.34
CA THR A 9 13.91 -42.75 -35.65
C THR A 9 13.71 -42.60 -34.14
N SER A 10 13.74 -43.78 -33.53
CA SER A 10 13.85 -43.96 -32.08
C SER A 10 15.27 -43.62 -31.62
N PHE A 11 15.39 -42.82 -30.56
CA PHE A 11 16.63 -42.76 -29.80
C PHE A 11 16.43 -43.20 -28.37
N HIS A 12 17.26 -44.17 -27.99
CA HIS A 12 17.33 -44.88 -26.72
C HIS A 12 17.75 -43.92 -25.56
N SER A 13 17.08 -44.07 -24.46
CA SER A 13 17.48 -43.60 -23.13
C SER A 13 18.73 -44.35 -22.65
N ARG A 14 19.75 -43.62 -22.21
CA ARG A 14 20.76 -44.15 -21.30
C ARG A 14 20.57 -43.51 -19.91
N HIS A 15 20.25 -44.35 -18.96
CA HIS A 15 20.39 -44.12 -17.54
C HIS A 15 21.88 -44.14 -17.17
N GLU A 16 22.37 -43.06 -16.60
CA GLU A 16 23.58 -43.08 -15.79
C GLU A 16 23.19 -42.76 -14.33
N THR A 17 23.34 -43.79 -13.54
CA THR A 17 23.30 -43.77 -12.06
C THR A 17 24.60 -43.20 -11.54
N VAL A 18 24.57 -42.10 -10.80
CA VAL A 18 25.71 -41.62 -10.01
C VAL A 18 25.40 -41.90 -8.53
N THR A 19 26.26 -42.75 -7.98
CA THR A 19 26.31 -43.18 -6.58
C THR A 19 26.84 -42.07 -5.69
N ALA A 20 26.27 -41.94 -4.50
CA ALA A 20 26.73 -41.09 -3.40
C ALA A 20 27.95 -41.72 -2.69
N PRO A 21 28.90 -40.94 -2.15
CA PRO A 21 29.85 -41.42 -1.17
C PRO A 21 29.42 -41.11 0.26
N SER A 22 29.65 -42.13 1.10
CA SER A 22 29.36 -42.28 2.50
C SER A 22 30.28 -41.48 3.44
N ASP A 23 29.75 -41.21 4.60
CA ASP A 23 30.34 -41.13 5.97
C ASP A 23 31.72 -40.42 6.17
N ARG A 24 31.63 -39.31 6.90
CA ARG A 24 32.69 -38.97 7.85
C ARG A 24 32.10 -38.73 9.25
N GLN A 25 32.50 -39.63 10.13
CA GLN A 25 32.31 -39.59 11.60
C GLN A 25 33.01 -38.39 12.21
N ILE A 26 32.36 -37.78 13.20
CA ILE A 26 32.96 -36.80 14.14
C ILE A 26 33.13 -37.51 15.46
N PRO A 27 34.30 -37.47 16.12
CA PRO A 27 34.53 -38.13 17.40
C PRO A 27 34.00 -37.35 18.59
N ARG A 28 33.41 -38.08 19.53
CA ARG A 28 33.11 -37.64 20.90
C ARG A 28 34.41 -37.59 21.73
N SER A 29 34.60 -36.49 22.45
CA SER A 29 35.48 -36.53 23.63
C SER A 29 34.78 -35.89 24.82
N ALA A 30 34.75 -36.68 25.88
CA ALA A 30 34.23 -36.36 27.20
C ALA A 30 35.32 -35.75 28.09
N ASP A 31 34.84 -35.07 29.13
CA ASP A 31 35.48 -34.79 30.43
C ASP A 31 36.71 -33.88 30.48
N VAL A 32 36.52 -32.71 31.12
CA VAL A 32 37.36 -32.32 32.28
C VAL A 32 36.52 -31.42 33.24
N MET A 33 36.33 -31.88 34.45
CA MET A 33 35.92 -31.09 35.62
C MET A 33 37.05 -30.17 36.08
N ALA A 34 36.71 -28.93 36.45
CA ALA A 34 37.31 -28.28 37.63
C ALA A 34 36.60 -26.98 38.03
N ARG A 35 36.21 -26.94 39.24
CA ARG A 35 35.67 -25.97 40.18
C ARG A 35 36.26 -24.56 40.05
N SER A 36 35.41 -23.51 40.12
CA SER A 36 35.62 -22.40 41.04
C SER A 36 34.30 -21.69 41.37
N SER A 37 34.05 -21.60 42.65
CA SER A 37 32.96 -20.93 43.33
C SER A 37 33.15 -19.41 43.32
N HIS A 38 32.21 -18.63 42.83
CA HIS A 38 31.91 -17.27 43.33
C HIS A 38 30.47 -16.93 42.91
N ALA A 39 29.61 -16.79 43.93
CA ALA A 39 28.25 -16.28 43.77
C ALA A 39 28.25 -14.76 43.64
N PRO A 40 27.45 -14.18 42.77
CA PRO A 40 27.04 -12.79 42.94
C PRO A 40 25.63 -12.70 43.55
N ALA A 41 25.48 -11.64 44.31
CA ALA A 41 24.40 -11.25 45.17
C ALA A 41 22.99 -11.32 44.51
N ARG A 42 22.01 -11.73 45.32
CA ARG A 42 20.58 -11.67 45.08
C ARG A 42 20.11 -10.23 44.84
N ALA A 43 19.55 -9.96 43.65
CA ALA A 43 18.65 -8.86 43.47
C ALA A 43 17.23 -9.26 43.94
N PRO A 44 16.42 -8.34 44.50
CA PRO A 44 15.15 -8.70 45.11
C PRO A 44 14.11 -9.03 44.04
N ALA A 45 13.42 -10.15 44.24
CA ALA A 45 12.25 -10.57 43.53
C ALA A 45 11.08 -9.63 43.89
N MET A 46 10.72 -8.73 42.95
CA MET A 46 9.45 -8.00 42.96
C MET A 46 8.83 -7.99 41.54
N ILE A 47 8.46 -9.14 41.04
CA ILE A 47 7.53 -9.27 39.93
C ILE A 47 6.64 -10.49 40.24
N GLY A 48 5.59 -10.25 40.95
CA GLY A 48 4.56 -11.23 41.22
C GLY A 48 3.33 -10.55 41.79
N ASN A 49 2.22 -10.63 41.08
CA ASN A 49 0.85 -10.24 41.46
C ASN A 49 0.26 -8.89 40.93
N LEU A 50 0.49 -8.56 39.67
CA LEU A 50 -0.24 -7.43 39.01
C LEU A 50 -1.22 -7.85 37.92
N THR A 51 -1.49 -9.14 37.69
CA THR A 51 -2.13 -9.60 36.44
C THR A 51 -3.61 -9.97 36.54
N ARG A 52 -4.19 -10.13 37.73
CA ARG A 52 -5.63 -10.48 37.83
C ARG A 52 -6.54 -9.36 38.35
N ARG A 53 -6.07 -8.44 39.15
CA ARG A 53 -6.88 -7.32 39.69
C ARG A 53 -7.05 -6.15 38.71
N THR A 54 -6.07 -5.89 37.88
CA THR A 54 -6.13 -4.83 36.84
C THR A 54 -7.01 -5.21 35.67
N PHE A 55 -7.16 -6.50 35.35
CA PHE A 55 -8.05 -6.96 34.28
C PHE A 55 -9.54 -6.94 34.65
N ALA A 56 -9.86 -7.25 35.90
CA ALA A 56 -11.24 -7.13 36.41
C ALA A 56 -11.69 -5.66 36.48
N ALA A 57 -10.82 -4.74 36.89
CA ALA A 57 -11.09 -3.31 36.88
C ALA A 57 -11.25 -2.76 35.47
N TRP A 58 -10.53 -3.31 34.48
CA TRP A 58 -10.67 -2.93 33.07
C TRP A 58 -11.99 -3.42 32.44
N LEU A 59 -12.53 -4.58 32.91
CA LEU A 59 -13.85 -5.10 32.49
C LEU A 59 -15.01 -4.37 33.18
N GLU A 60 -14.82 -3.90 34.40
CA GLU A 60 -15.81 -3.07 35.10
C GLU A 60 -15.88 -1.65 34.50
N ASP A 61 -14.77 -1.08 34.09
CA ASP A 61 -14.70 0.21 33.39
C ASP A 61 -15.42 0.17 32.01
N ARG A 62 -15.49 -0.99 31.35
CA ARG A 62 -16.27 -1.19 30.11
C ARG A 62 -17.77 -1.04 30.28
N ARG A 63 -18.35 -1.34 31.45
CA ARG A 63 -19.77 -1.13 31.73
C ARG A 63 -20.11 0.36 31.85
N VAL A 64 -19.17 1.15 32.35
CA VAL A 64 -19.34 2.61 32.47
C VAL A 64 -19.30 3.30 31.09
N TRP A 65 -18.56 2.74 30.09
CA TRP A 65 -18.49 3.31 28.74
C TRP A 65 -19.70 2.99 27.85
N CYS A 66 -20.46 1.94 28.16
CA CYS A 66 -21.69 1.61 27.42
C CYS A 66 -22.92 2.40 27.88
N GLU A 67 -22.94 2.99 29.08
CA GLU A 67 -24.12 3.67 29.66
C GLU A 67 -24.10 5.21 29.60
N THR A 68 -22.98 5.84 29.16
CA THR A 68 -22.93 7.31 29.06
C THR A 68 -22.84 7.80 27.61
N ALA A 69 -23.81 7.40 26.80
CA ALA A 69 -24.01 8.01 25.48
C ALA A 69 -24.88 9.26 25.60
N ALA A 70 -24.38 10.36 26.18
CA ALA A 70 -25.00 11.69 26.06
C ALA A 70 -24.09 12.80 26.60
N ALA A 71 -22.93 13.05 26.00
CA ALA A 71 -22.31 14.37 25.97
C ALA A 71 -21.31 14.38 24.79
N PRO A 72 -21.21 15.47 24.01
CA PRO A 72 -20.17 15.57 23.01
C PRO A 72 -18.81 15.48 23.72
N ALA A 73 -18.00 14.49 23.36
CA ALA A 73 -16.67 14.34 23.91
C ALA A 73 -15.85 15.59 23.55
N VAL A 74 -15.59 16.45 24.54
CA VAL A 74 -14.64 17.57 24.39
C VAL A 74 -13.25 16.94 24.41
N PHE A 75 -12.68 16.70 23.24
CA PHE A 75 -11.29 16.25 23.11
C PHE A 75 -10.36 17.40 23.52
N PRO A 76 -9.43 17.19 24.47
CA PRO A 76 -8.44 18.22 24.76
C PRO A 76 -7.58 18.46 23.51
N PRO A 77 -7.17 19.71 23.25
CA PRO A 77 -6.29 20.01 22.14
C PRO A 77 -4.99 19.18 22.30
N ARG A 78 -4.74 18.26 21.37
CA ARG A 78 -3.46 17.56 21.36
C ARG A 78 -2.38 18.52 20.89
N PRO A 79 -1.16 18.47 21.44
CA PRO A 79 -0.10 19.35 21.03
C PRO A 79 0.12 19.22 19.51
N HIS A 80 0.19 20.35 18.82
CA HIS A 80 0.61 20.39 17.44
C HIS A 80 1.99 19.74 17.35
N PHE A 81 2.11 18.70 16.57
CA PHE A 81 3.39 18.05 16.36
C PHE A 81 4.35 19.05 15.76
N ALA A 82 5.58 19.12 16.32
CA ALA A 82 6.72 19.69 15.61
C ALA A 82 6.97 18.81 14.38
N SER A 83 6.25 19.10 13.31
CA SER A 83 6.48 18.52 12.00
C SER A 83 7.88 18.92 11.58
N HIS A 84 8.67 17.99 11.09
CA HIS A 84 9.69 18.37 10.13
C HIS A 84 8.95 19.17 9.07
N PHE A 85 9.23 20.49 9.01
CA PHE A 85 8.59 21.39 8.07
C PHE A 85 8.82 20.84 6.66
N TYR A 86 7.82 20.15 6.16
CA TYR A 86 7.81 19.84 4.74
C TYR A 86 7.34 21.10 4.05
N MET A 87 8.24 21.70 3.26
CA MET A 87 7.88 22.84 2.44
C MET A 87 6.96 22.40 1.32
N PRO A 88 5.90 23.16 1.00
CA PRO A 88 5.11 22.90 -0.20
C PRO A 88 6.03 22.75 -1.41
N LYS A 89 5.70 21.86 -2.32
CA LYS A 89 6.50 21.64 -3.53
C LYS A 89 5.99 22.49 -4.67
N LYS A 90 6.91 23.03 -5.48
CA LYS A 90 6.53 23.65 -6.76
C LYS A 90 5.78 22.67 -7.62
N THR A 91 4.83 23.19 -8.38
CA THR A 91 3.98 22.45 -9.30
C THR A 91 4.22 22.89 -10.73
N ILE A 92 3.64 22.20 -11.67
CA ILE A 92 3.65 22.61 -13.10
C ILE A 92 3.00 23.99 -13.33
N ARG A 93 2.22 24.49 -12.34
CA ARG A 93 1.59 25.83 -12.44
C ARG A 93 2.55 26.98 -12.20
N ASP A 94 3.71 26.70 -11.59
CA ASP A 94 4.72 27.69 -11.20
C ASP A 94 5.77 27.93 -12.30
N LEU A 95 5.61 27.29 -13.49
CA LEU A 95 6.60 27.30 -14.56
C LEU A 95 6.04 27.85 -15.88
N ASP A 96 6.91 28.48 -16.68
CA ASP A 96 6.65 28.73 -18.09
C ASP A 96 6.93 27.45 -18.89
N LEU A 97 5.90 26.91 -19.52
CA LEU A 97 5.90 25.61 -20.17
C LEU A 97 5.97 25.69 -21.71
N ALA A 98 5.74 26.89 -22.28
CA ALA A 98 5.63 27.06 -23.74
C ALA A 98 6.92 26.70 -24.45
N GLY A 99 6.85 25.75 -25.39
CA GLY A 99 8.01 25.28 -26.16
C GLY A 99 9.01 24.44 -25.39
N GLN A 100 8.77 24.18 -24.08
CA GLN A 100 9.68 23.38 -23.27
C GLN A 100 9.48 21.87 -23.52
N ARG A 101 10.58 21.11 -23.50
CA ARG A 101 10.54 19.64 -23.46
C ARG A 101 10.35 19.20 -22.00
N VAL A 102 9.19 18.69 -21.66
CA VAL A 102 8.84 18.33 -20.29
C VAL A 102 8.87 16.82 -20.14
N LEU A 103 9.85 16.32 -19.38
CA LEU A 103 9.95 14.93 -18.97
C LEU A 103 8.99 14.67 -17.81
N VAL A 104 7.99 13.81 -18.01
CA VAL A 104 6.97 13.50 -17.01
C VAL A 104 7.09 12.06 -16.57
N ARG A 105 7.36 11.83 -15.29
CA ARG A 105 7.31 10.50 -14.70
C ARG A 105 5.88 10.19 -14.26
N VAL A 106 5.22 9.32 -14.98
CA VAL A 106 3.86 8.81 -14.70
C VAL A 106 3.91 7.36 -14.20
N ASP A 107 2.86 6.88 -13.56
CA ASP A 107 2.73 5.47 -13.14
C ASP A 107 1.73 4.72 -14.02
N PHE A 108 2.17 4.26 -15.17
CA PHE A 108 1.39 3.44 -16.10
C PHE A 108 1.63 1.93 -15.91
N ASN A 109 1.95 1.52 -14.68
CA ASN A 109 2.03 0.10 -14.34
C ASN A 109 0.62 -0.50 -14.22
N VAL A 110 -0.01 -0.67 -15.38
CA VAL A 110 -1.38 -1.18 -15.55
C VAL A 110 -1.38 -2.67 -15.89
N PRO A 111 -2.44 -3.42 -15.56
CA PRO A 111 -2.56 -4.81 -15.99
C PRO A 111 -2.85 -4.89 -17.49
N LEU A 112 -2.12 -5.78 -18.17
CA LEU A 112 -2.30 -6.09 -19.58
C LEU A 112 -2.86 -7.52 -19.73
N ASP A 113 -3.88 -7.68 -20.59
CA ASP A 113 -4.33 -9.00 -21.06
C ASP A 113 -3.64 -9.35 -22.39
N HIS A 114 -2.96 -10.50 -22.41
CA HIS A 114 -2.23 -11.01 -23.57
C HIS A 114 -2.97 -12.15 -24.31
N GLN A 115 -4.21 -12.50 -23.92
CA GLN A 115 -4.91 -13.68 -24.43
C GLN A 115 -5.36 -13.55 -25.90
N SER A 116 -5.52 -12.32 -26.40
CA SER A 116 -6.00 -12.06 -27.78
C SER A 116 -4.86 -11.90 -28.81
N GLY A 117 -3.62 -12.21 -28.46
CA GLY A 117 -2.45 -12.00 -29.34
C GLY A 117 -1.99 -10.54 -29.43
N THR A 118 -2.81 -9.59 -28.97
CA THR A 118 -2.45 -8.17 -28.80
C THR A 118 -2.68 -7.80 -27.36
N ALA A 119 -1.66 -7.24 -26.69
CA ALA A 119 -1.77 -6.83 -25.30
C ALA A 119 -2.78 -5.67 -25.16
N VAL A 120 -3.76 -5.80 -24.26
CA VAL A 120 -4.83 -4.82 -24.02
C VAL A 120 -4.83 -4.38 -22.57
N VAL A 121 -4.95 -3.08 -22.33
CA VAL A 121 -5.10 -2.51 -20.97
C VAL A 121 -6.47 -2.91 -20.40
N THR A 122 -6.49 -3.58 -19.24
CA THR A 122 -7.71 -4.07 -18.59
C THR A 122 -8.18 -3.20 -17.43
N ASP A 123 -7.29 -2.39 -16.86
CA ASP A 123 -7.62 -1.35 -15.86
C ASP A 123 -6.79 -0.10 -16.19
N ASP A 124 -7.47 0.97 -16.56
CA ASP A 124 -6.87 2.23 -17.02
C ASP A 124 -6.84 3.32 -15.93
N THR A 125 -7.21 2.97 -14.70
CA THR A 125 -7.32 3.93 -13.59
C THR A 125 -6.08 4.82 -13.47
N ARG A 126 -4.88 4.23 -13.49
CA ARG A 126 -3.60 4.98 -13.36
C ARG A 126 -3.33 5.91 -14.54
N ILE A 127 -3.74 5.50 -15.73
CA ILE A 127 -3.62 6.35 -16.93
C ILE A 127 -4.53 7.56 -16.78
N ARG A 128 -5.80 7.34 -16.40
CA ARG A 128 -6.79 8.40 -16.23
C ARG A 128 -6.41 9.42 -15.16
N GLU A 129 -5.83 8.96 -14.05
CA GLU A 129 -5.38 9.87 -12.97
C GLU A 129 -4.23 10.80 -13.41
N SER A 130 -3.42 10.41 -14.40
CA SER A 130 -2.35 11.25 -14.94
C SER A 130 -2.82 12.17 -16.10
N LEU A 131 -4.02 11.96 -16.64
CA LEU A 131 -4.51 12.77 -17.77
C LEU A 131 -4.58 14.28 -17.46
N PRO A 132 -5.02 14.72 -16.26
CA PRO A 132 -5.04 16.15 -15.95
C PRO A 132 -3.67 16.82 -16.09
N THR A 133 -2.61 16.17 -15.64
CA THR A 133 -1.22 16.66 -15.79
C THR A 133 -0.82 16.72 -17.26
N ILE A 134 -1.06 15.65 -18.02
CA ILE A 134 -0.72 15.58 -19.45
C ILE A 134 -1.47 16.66 -20.22
N GLN A 135 -2.77 16.83 -19.98
CA GLN A 135 -3.58 17.82 -20.67
C GLN A 135 -3.15 19.24 -20.30
N TYR A 136 -2.89 19.52 -19.02
CA TYR A 136 -2.41 20.83 -18.58
C TYR A 136 -1.12 21.22 -19.32
N LEU A 137 -0.12 20.31 -19.39
CA LEU A 137 1.14 20.55 -20.08
C LEU A 137 0.93 20.82 -21.58
N ARG A 138 0.07 20.05 -22.25
CA ARG A 138 -0.27 20.24 -23.69
C ARG A 138 -0.94 21.58 -23.95
N ASP A 139 -1.91 21.96 -23.12
CA ASP A 139 -2.68 23.20 -23.26
C ASP A 139 -1.79 24.44 -23.05
N HIS A 140 -0.65 24.27 -22.33
CA HIS A 140 0.34 25.31 -22.15
C HIS A 140 1.53 25.24 -23.13
N GLY A 141 1.38 24.46 -24.22
CA GLY A 141 2.35 24.41 -25.30
C GLY A 141 3.64 23.62 -24.97
N ALA A 142 3.64 22.77 -23.97
CA ALA A 142 4.77 21.88 -23.68
C ALA A 142 4.87 20.73 -24.69
N ARG A 143 6.10 20.28 -24.98
CA ARG A 143 6.37 18.99 -25.65
C ARG A 143 6.50 17.93 -24.58
N VAL A 144 5.47 17.07 -24.48
CA VAL A 144 5.32 16.15 -23.33
C VAL A 144 6.02 14.82 -23.61
N ILE A 145 6.97 14.45 -22.76
CA ILE A 145 7.74 13.22 -22.89
C ILE A 145 7.46 12.37 -21.65
N LEU A 146 6.64 11.32 -21.81
CA LEU A 146 6.22 10.46 -20.72
C LEU A 146 7.21 9.35 -20.48
N MET A 147 7.52 9.10 -19.22
CA MET A 147 8.34 7.98 -18.74
C MET A 147 7.54 7.16 -17.74
N SER A 148 7.51 5.85 -17.89
CA SER A 148 6.86 4.96 -16.95
C SER A 148 7.57 3.62 -16.84
N HIS A 149 7.23 2.88 -15.79
CA HIS A 149 7.57 1.48 -15.66
C HIS A 149 6.35 0.59 -15.88
N LEU A 150 6.58 -0.65 -16.29
CA LEU A 150 5.58 -1.71 -16.38
C LEU A 150 6.19 -3.02 -15.88
N GLY A 151 5.55 -3.65 -14.90
CA GLY A 151 5.98 -4.93 -14.35
C GLY A 151 7.39 -4.91 -13.72
N ARG A 152 8.07 -6.06 -13.78
CA ARG A 152 9.41 -6.27 -13.19
C ARG A 152 10.36 -7.00 -14.14
N PRO A 153 10.83 -6.37 -15.21
CA PRO A 153 11.67 -6.99 -16.25
C PRO A 153 13.12 -7.23 -15.82
N LYS A 154 13.52 -6.79 -14.61
CA LYS A 154 14.85 -7.01 -14.03
C LYS A 154 16.00 -6.42 -14.85
N GLY A 155 15.84 -5.21 -15.38
CA GLY A 155 16.89 -4.47 -16.08
C GLY A 155 17.19 -4.99 -17.49
N ARG A 156 16.22 -5.57 -18.18
CA ARG A 156 16.37 -6.01 -19.57
C ARG A 156 15.05 -5.96 -20.33
N PRO A 157 15.08 -5.71 -21.66
CA PRO A 157 13.89 -5.74 -22.48
C PRO A 157 13.17 -7.10 -22.45
N ALA A 158 11.83 -7.06 -22.34
CA ALA A 158 10.95 -8.22 -22.42
C ALA A 158 9.62 -7.78 -23.01
N ALA A 159 9.18 -8.45 -24.05
CA ALA A 159 8.03 -8.02 -24.87
C ALA A 159 6.73 -7.87 -24.05
N GLU A 160 6.53 -8.73 -23.05
CA GLU A 160 5.37 -8.68 -22.15
C GLU A 160 5.32 -7.43 -21.27
N PHE A 161 6.45 -6.73 -21.10
CA PHE A 161 6.56 -5.51 -20.31
C PHE A 161 6.79 -4.25 -21.16
N SER A 162 6.62 -4.33 -22.51
CA SER A 162 6.70 -3.15 -23.36
C SER A 162 5.53 -2.19 -23.11
N LEU A 163 5.83 -0.88 -23.11
CA LEU A 163 4.83 0.17 -22.99
C LEU A 163 4.13 0.50 -24.31
N ARG A 164 4.48 -0.16 -25.43
CA ARG A 164 3.82 0.07 -26.73
C ARG A 164 2.30 -0.10 -26.69
N PRO A 165 1.71 -1.13 -26.02
CA PRO A 165 0.26 -1.24 -25.89
C PRO A 165 -0.36 -0.09 -25.07
N VAL A 166 0.38 0.42 -24.09
CA VAL A 166 -0.04 1.57 -23.27
C VAL A 166 -0.02 2.86 -24.10
N ALA A 167 0.97 3.05 -25.00
CA ALA A 167 1.01 4.18 -25.93
C ALA A 167 -0.22 4.19 -26.84
N ALA A 168 -0.56 3.04 -27.45
CA ALA A 168 -1.75 2.91 -28.31
C ALA A 168 -3.07 3.16 -27.53
N TYR A 169 -3.13 2.74 -26.26
CA TYR A 169 -4.28 3.03 -25.40
C TYR A 169 -4.35 4.53 -25.07
N LEU A 170 -3.24 5.16 -24.73
CA LEU A 170 -3.14 6.58 -24.40
C LEU A 170 -3.54 7.45 -25.59
N GLU A 171 -3.09 7.11 -26.81
CA GLU A 171 -3.51 7.77 -28.05
C GLU A 171 -5.04 7.77 -28.20
N LYS A 172 -5.69 6.63 -27.98
CA LYS A 172 -7.15 6.51 -28.01
C LYS A 172 -7.84 7.40 -26.97
N VAL A 173 -7.29 7.47 -25.76
CA VAL A 173 -7.89 8.24 -24.65
C VAL A 173 -7.67 9.74 -24.83
N LEU A 174 -6.50 10.16 -25.31
CA LEU A 174 -6.19 11.56 -25.60
C LEU A 174 -6.84 12.08 -26.89
N GLY A 175 -7.24 11.18 -27.79
CA GLY A 175 -7.78 11.54 -29.11
C GLY A 175 -6.76 12.20 -30.04
N THR A 176 -5.46 12.05 -29.76
CA THR A 176 -4.36 12.62 -30.55
C THR A 176 -3.21 11.64 -30.61
N PRO A 177 -2.38 11.68 -31.68
CA PRO A 177 -1.23 10.77 -31.81
C PRO A 177 -0.30 10.82 -30.61
N VAL A 178 0.22 9.66 -30.20
CA VAL A 178 1.24 9.51 -29.17
C VAL A 178 2.49 8.86 -29.82
N ALA A 179 3.56 9.63 -29.96
CA ALA A 179 4.81 9.11 -30.48
C ALA A 179 5.41 8.09 -29.50
N PHE A 180 5.79 6.91 -29.98
CA PHE A 180 6.37 5.89 -29.13
C PHE A 180 7.86 5.72 -29.45
N SER A 181 8.71 5.85 -28.43
CA SER A 181 10.13 5.52 -28.54
C SER A 181 10.36 4.06 -28.15
N PRO A 182 11.06 3.25 -28.99
CA PRO A 182 11.42 1.87 -28.64
C PRO A 182 12.54 1.78 -27.58
N GLU A 183 13.12 2.91 -27.19
CA GLU A 183 14.21 3.03 -26.21
C GLU A 183 13.87 4.06 -25.15
N VAL A 184 14.48 3.94 -23.98
CA VAL A 184 14.36 4.91 -22.88
C VAL A 184 15.30 6.09 -23.07
N VAL A 185 16.51 5.82 -23.54
CA VAL A 185 17.60 6.76 -23.82
C VAL A 185 18.27 6.36 -25.12
N GLY A 186 19.16 7.18 -25.65
CA GLY A 186 19.89 6.89 -26.90
C GLY A 186 19.30 7.57 -28.13
N ASP A 187 19.80 7.20 -29.32
CA ASP A 187 19.51 7.89 -30.57
C ASP A 187 18.03 7.80 -30.99
N ALA A 188 17.39 6.65 -30.75
CA ALA A 188 15.98 6.50 -31.09
C ALA A 188 15.08 7.36 -30.20
N ALA A 189 15.37 7.47 -28.91
CA ALA A 189 14.65 8.35 -27.99
C ALA A 189 14.87 9.83 -28.38
N ALA A 190 16.11 10.23 -28.63
CA ALA A 190 16.45 11.58 -29.08
C ALA A 190 15.77 11.95 -30.38
N ALA A 191 15.69 11.04 -31.37
CA ALA A 191 15.00 11.26 -32.63
C ALA A 191 13.50 11.47 -32.45
N VAL A 192 12.84 10.67 -31.61
CA VAL A 192 11.41 10.85 -31.28
C VAL A 192 11.18 12.20 -30.63
N VAL A 193 11.96 12.54 -29.59
CA VAL A 193 11.83 13.79 -28.85
C VAL A 193 12.07 15.02 -29.72
N SER A 194 13.07 14.99 -30.60
CA SER A 194 13.40 16.11 -31.49
C SER A 194 12.30 16.35 -32.55
N GLY A 195 11.50 15.35 -32.88
CA GLY A 195 10.38 15.44 -33.80
C GLY A 195 9.10 16.06 -33.22
N LEU A 196 9.02 16.22 -31.90
CA LEU A 196 7.82 16.76 -31.23
C LEU A 196 7.64 18.25 -31.50
N LYS A 197 6.40 18.64 -31.68
CA LYS A 197 5.93 20.03 -31.71
C LYS A 197 5.23 20.37 -30.39
N ASP A 198 5.00 21.63 -30.17
CA ASP A 198 4.28 22.12 -28.99
C ASP A 198 2.89 21.49 -28.90
N GLY A 199 2.57 20.92 -27.76
CA GLY A 199 1.34 20.15 -27.50
C GLY A 199 1.38 18.66 -27.89
N ASP A 200 2.47 18.20 -28.54
CA ASP A 200 2.65 16.77 -28.85
C ASP A 200 3.02 15.96 -27.61
N VAL A 201 2.72 14.65 -27.67
CA VAL A 201 3.01 13.69 -26.61
C VAL A 201 3.85 12.54 -27.15
N ALA A 202 4.91 12.20 -26.44
CA ALA A 202 5.65 10.95 -26.63
C ALA A 202 5.61 10.08 -25.36
N LEU A 203 5.69 8.76 -25.57
CA LEU A 203 5.94 7.80 -24.50
C LEU A 203 7.22 7.03 -24.79
N LEU A 204 8.16 7.07 -23.87
CA LEU A 204 9.39 6.27 -23.94
C LEU A 204 9.09 4.81 -23.56
N GLU A 205 9.98 3.89 -23.93
CA GLU A 205 9.89 2.51 -23.52
C GLU A 205 10.05 2.37 -21.99
N ASN A 206 9.76 1.20 -21.45
CA ASN A 206 9.75 0.88 -20.03
C ASN A 206 11.10 1.20 -19.37
N VAL A 207 11.14 2.18 -18.47
CA VAL A 207 12.36 2.62 -17.78
C VAL A 207 13.07 1.48 -17.03
N ARG A 208 12.35 0.42 -16.64
CA ARG A 208 12.92 -0.77 -15.99
C ARG A 208 13.58 -1.74 -16.94
N PHE A 209 13.63 -1.47 -18.22
CA PHE A 209 14.51 -2.17 -19.15
C PHE A 209 15.96 -1.76 -18.94
N GLU A 210 16.19 -0.57 -18.38
CA GLU A 210 17.51 -0.09 -18.02
C GLU A 210 17.99 -0.67 -16.69
N ALA A 211 19.14 -1.31 -16.67
CA ALA A 211 19.70 -1.97 -15.48
C ALA A 211 20.06 -0.99 -14.34
N GLY A 212 20.25 0.29 -14.68
CA GLY A 212 20.53 1.39 -13.75
C GLY A 212 19.30 1.98 -13.06
N GLU A 213 18.09 1.78 -13.61
CA GLU A 213 16.87 2.45 -13.15
C GLU A 213 16.62 2.24 -11.65
N GLU A 214 16.50 0.98 -11.22
CA GLU A 214 16.18 0.66 -9.81
C GLU A 214 17.37 0.89 -8.85
N LYS A 215 18.57 1.18 -9.38
CA LYS A 215 19.78 1.49 -8.61
C LYS A 215 20.02 3.00 -8.44
N ASN A 216 19.16 3.82 -9.01
CA ASN A 216 19.35 5.26 -9.09
C ASN A 216 20.71 5.65 -9.74
N ASP A 217 21.03 5.02 -10.86
CA ASP A 217 22.28 5.23 -11.57
C ASP A 217 22.35 6.66 -12.12
N ALA A 218 23.43 7.37 -11.78
CA ALA A 218 23.57 8.79 -12.09
C ALA A 218 23.79 9.06 -13.59
N GLU A 219 24.47 8.14 -14.30
CA GLU A 219 24.70 8.32 -15.73
C GLU A 219 23.41 8.09 -16.52
N LEU A 220 22.63 7.08 -16.16
CA LEU A 220 21.30 6.86 -16.72
C LEU A 220 20.38 8.05 -16.46
N ALA A 221 20.37 8.59 -15.24
CA ALA A 221 19.58 9.76 -14.89
C ALA A 221 19.97 10.98 -15.72
N LYS A 222 21.27 11.20 -15.95
CA LYS A 222 21.80 12.28 -16.79
C LYS A 222 21.40 12.09 -18.27
N GLN A 223 21.46 10.85 -18.78
CA GLN A 223 21.02 10.53 -20.14
C GLN A 223 19.52 10.79 -20.32
N MET A 224 18.69 10.39 -19.37
CA MET A 224 17.25 10.74 -19.37
C MET A 224 17.05 12.26 -19.35
N ALA A 225 17.78 12.97 -18.49
CA ALA A 225 17.68 14.42 -18.36
C ALA A 225 18.02 15.16 -19.66
N SER A 226 18.91 14.63 -20.50
CA SER A 226 19.27 15.24 -21.79
C SER A 226 18.10 15.33 -22.78
N LEU A 227 17.06 14.53 -22.58
CA LEU A 227 15.85 14.52 -23.41
C LEU A 227 14.88 15.66 -23.08
N GLY A 228 15.04 16.38 -21.97
CA GLY A 228 14.11 17.41 -21.53
C GLY A 228 14.76 18.67 -20.99
N ASP A 229 13.95 19.66 -20.68
CA ASP A 229 14.33 20.95 -20.10
C ASP A 229 13.79 21.09 -18.68
N ILE A 230 12.68 20.39 -18.38
CA ILE A 230 11.98 20.36 -17.09
C ILE A 230 11.65 18.90 -16.75
N PHE A 231 11.74 18.55 -15.47
CA PHE A 231 11.29 17.26 -14.95
C PHE A 231 10.03 17.44 -14.10
N VAL A 232 9.00 16.66 -14.39
CA VAL A 232 7.75 16.59 -13.63
C VAL A 232 7.59 15.19 -13.04
N ASN A 233 7.51 15.08 -11.72
CA ASN A 233 7.14 13.82 -11.07
C ASN A 233 5.64 13.81 -10.80
N ASP A 234 4.93 12.91 -11.48
CA ASP A 234 3.48 12.69 -11.32
C ASP A 234 3.16 11.23 -10.93
N ALA A 235 4.18 10.50 -10.46
CA ALA A 235 4.10 9.08 -10.13
C ALA A 235 4.20 8.87 -8.61
N PHE A 236 3.21 9.32 -7.85
CA PHE A 236 3.23 9.21 -6.38
C PHE A 236 3.41 7.76 -5.92
N GLY A 237 2.77 6.78 -6.58
CA GLY A 237 2.91 5.36 -6.25
C GLY A 237 4.35 4.82 -6.32
N SER A 238 5.23 5.49 -7.05
CA SER A 238 6.66 5.16 -7.19
C SER A 238 7.59 6.07 -6.37
N ALA A 239 7.07 7.13 -5.74
CA ALA A 239 7.87 8.17 -5.09
C ALA A 239 8.62 7.69 -3.83
N HIS A 240 8.23 6.56 -3.23
CA HIS A 240 8.91 5.96 -2.09
C HIS A 240 10.26 5.29 -2.45
N ARG A 241 10.61 5.24 -3.73
CA ARG A 241 11.86 4.62 -4.22
C ARG A 241 12.76 5.66 -4.87
N ALA A 242 14.03 5.66 -4.49
CA ALA A 242 15.04 6.43 -5.18
C ALA A 242 15.48 5.67 -6.44
N HIS A 243 14.82 5.94 -7.56
CA HIS A 243 15.16 5.41 -8.88
C HIS A 243 15.69 6.53 -9.78
N SER A 244 16.41 6.19 -10.87
CA SER A 244 16.93 7.21 -11.80
C SER A 244 15.83 8.09 -12.36
N SER A 245 14.66 7.51 -12.71
CA SER A 245 13.52 8.24 -13.28
C SER A 245 12.62 8.94 -12.25
N THR A 246 12.79 8.71 -10.94
CA THR A 246 11.95 9.32 -9.90
C THR A 246 12.66 10.36 -9.05
N ALA A 247 13.93 10.12 -8.72
CA ALA A 247 14.74 10.98 -7.88
C ALA A 247 16.04 11.43 -8.56
N GLY A 248 16.75 10.54 -9.25
CA GLY A 248 18.05 10.83 -9.85
C GLY A 248 18.02 11.95 -10.87
N ILE A 249 17.02 11.98 -11.73
CA ILE A 249 16.86 12.97 -12.80
C ILE A 249 16.68 14.41 -12.25
N ALA A 250 16.15 14.57 -11.04
CA ALA A 250 15.96 15.86 -10.39
C ALA A 250 17.30 16.56 -10.03
N ALA A 251 18.43 15.84 -10.07
CA ALA A 251 19.75 16.43 -9.89
C ALA A 251 20.22 17.21 -11.12
N TYR A 252 19.59 17.04 -12.27
CA TYR A 252 20.02 17.59 -13.55
C TYR A 252 19.06 18.59 -14.18
N LEU A 253 17.78 18.60 -13.76
CA LEU A 253 16.73 19.45 -14.30
C LEU A 253 15.95 20.15 -13.18
N PRO A 254 15.36 21.33 -13.44
CA PRO A 254 14.30 21.86 -12.57
C PRO A 254 13.22 20.78 -12.41
N ALA A 255 12.92 20.42 -11.14
CA ALA A 255 12.05 19.30 -10.83
C ALA A 255 10.85 19.78 -10.02
N VAL A 256 9.64 19.51 -10.52
CA VAL A 256 8.38 19.95 -9.88
C VAL A 256 7.35 18.81 -9.82
N SER A 257 6.28 19.00 -9.06
CA SER A 257 5.18 18.04 -9.00
C SER A 257 4.21 18.22 -10.17
N GLY A 258 3.67 17.10 -10.69
CA GLY A 258 2.46 17.11 -11.50
C GLY A 258 1.21 17.23 -10.62
N LEU A 259 0.03 17.35 -11.26
CA LEU A 259 -1.25 17.57 -10.55
C LEU A 259 -1.71 16.37 -9.73
N LEU A 260 -1.38 15.14 -10.15
CA LEU A 260 -1.67 13.95 -9.35
C LEU A 260 -0.79 13.91 -8.10
N MET A 261 0.50 14.18 -8.26
CA MET A 261 1.44 14.26 -7.13
C MET A 261 1.03 15.36 -6.14
N GLU A 262 0.68 16.56 -6.63
CA GLU A 262 0.17 17.68 -5.83
C GLU A 262 -1.07 17.25 -5.03
N LYS A 263 -2.04 16.62 -5.68
CA LYS A 263 -3.27 16.14 -5.05
C LYS A 263 -2.99 15.10 -3.96
N GLU A 264 -2.10 14.13 -4.24
CA GLU A 264 -1.69 13.11 -3.26
C GLU A 264 -1.03 13.74 -2.04
N LEU A 265 -0.11 14.70 -2.23
CA LEU A 265 0.56 15.40 -1.14
C LEU A 265 -0.44 16.22 -0.31
N THR A 266 -1.36 16.93 -0.95
CA THR A 266 -2.40 17.71 -0.27
C THR A 266 -3.23 16.82 0.67
N TYR A 267 -3.74 15.69 0.19
CA TYR A 267 -4.60 14.82 1.00
C TYR A 267 -3.83 13.96 1.99
N MET A 268 -2.70 13.40 1.59
CA MET A 268 -1.97 12.44 2.41
C MET A 268 -0.99 13.09 3.39
N GLN A 269 -0.68 14.36 3.22
CA GLN A 269 0.27 15.08 4.04
C GLN A 269 -0.34 16.33 4.67
N ASP A 270 -0.81 17.30 3.88
CA ASP A 270 -1.22 18.59 4.39
C ASP A 270 -2.49 18.49 5.25
N GLU A 271 -3.51 17.77 4.77
CA GLU A 271 -4.74 17.52 5.51
C GLU A 271 -4.50 16.72 6.80
N LEU A 272 -3.49 15.83 6.81
CA LEU A 272 -3.17 15.02 7.98
C LEU A 272 -2.23 15.71 8.98
N GLN A 273 -1.66 16.87 8.65
CA GLN A 273 -0.93 17.67 9.62
C GLN A 273 -1.86 18.28 10.69
N SER A 274 -3.08 18.66 10.28
CA SER A 274 -4.08 19.25 11.17
C SER A 274 -5.48 18.75 10.81
N PRO A 275 -5.77 17.44 11.01
CA PRO A 275 -7.03 16.85 10.59
C PRO A 275 -8.21 17.42 11.39
N ALA A 276 -9.33 17.68 10.71
CA ALA A 276 -10.59 18.01 11.38
C ALA A 276 -11.03 16.84 12.27
N ARG A 277 -11.53 17.15 13.49
CA ARG A 277 -11.85 16.13 14.49
C ARG A 277 -13.35 15.92 14.64
N PRO A 278 -13.80 14.69 14.96
CA PRO A 278 -13.00 13.48 15.26
C PRO A 278 -12.23 12.94 14.04
N PHE A 279 -10.95 12.58 14.25
CA PHE A 279 -10.12 11.91 13.26
C PHE A 279 -10.12 10.39 13.50
N VAL A 280 -10.73 9.65 12.57
CA VAL A 280 -10.89 8.20 12.63
C VAL A 280 -9.96 7.54 11.63
N VAL A 281 -9.21 6.55 12.09
CA VAL A 281 -8.34 5.73 11.25
C VAL A 281 -8.89 4.32 11.21
N ILE A 282 -9.02 3.76 10.01
CA ILE A 282 -9.50 2.40 9.77
C ILE A 282 -8.36 1.61 9.15
N LEU A 283 -7.90 0.58 9.85
CA LEU A 283 -6.80 -0.27 9.41
C LEU A 283 -7.25 -1.72 9.37
N GLY A 284 -7.08 -2.35 8.23
CA GLY A 284 -7.36 -3.76 8.02
C GLY A 284 -6.24 -4.45 7.24
N GLY A 285 -6.54 -5.67 6.79
CA GLY A 285 -5.58 -6.49 6.06
C GLY A 285 -5.10 -7.70 6.85
N ALA A 286 -4.17 -8.47 6.28
CA ALA A 286 -3.80 -9.78 6.78
C ALA A 286 -2.86 -9.73 8.00
N LYS A 287 -1.88 -8.79 8.01
CA LYS A 287 -0.73 -8.84 8.91
C LYS A 287 -0.51 -7.54 9.68
N VAL A 288 -0.16 -7.66 10.97
CA VAL A 288 0.27 -6.54 11.82
C VAL A 288 1.64 -6.02 11.37
N SER A 289 2.55 -6.91 10.98
CA SER A 289 3.91 -6.57 10.51
C SER A 289 3.92 -5.51 9.41
N ASP A 290 2.92 -5.53 8.54
CA ASP A 290 2.81 -4.60 7.42
C ASP A 290 2.39 -3.19 7.85
N LYS A 291 1.81 -3.02 9.05
CA LYS A 291 1.16 -1.79 9.48
C LYS A 291 1.57 -1.28 10.86
N ILE A 292 2.40 -2.01 11.58
CA ILE A 292 2.72 -1.64 12.98
C ILE A 292 3.37 -0.25 13.10
N LYS A 293 4.20 0.14 12.13
CA LYS A 293 4.81 1.47 12.09
C LYS A 293 3.79 2.57 11.79
N VAL A 294 2.85 2.27 10.91
CA VAL A 294 1.71 3.17 10.63
C VAL A 294 0.84 3.33 11.88
N ILE A 295 0.52 2.21 12.57
CA ILE A 295 -0.24 2.24 13.82
C ILE A 295 0.47 3.10 14.85
N ASP A 296 1.77 2.87 15.05
CA ASP A 296 2.56 3.61 16.04
C ASP A 296 2.54 5.12 15.79
N ARG A 297 2.66 5.55 14.54
CA ARG A 297 2.58 6.96 14.13
C ARG A 297 1.17 7.52 14.29
N LEU A 298 0.14 6.79 13.85
CA LEU A 298 -1.24 7.25 13.89
C LEU A 298 -1.81 7.31 15.32
N LEU A 299 -1.27 6.55 16.26
CA LEU A 299 -1.57 6.68 17.70
C LEU A 299 -1.23 8.06 18.26
N ASP A 300 -0.34 8.80 17.60
CA ASP A 300 0.00 10.17 18.00
C ASP A 300 -1.00 11.19 17.47
N MET A 301 -1.81 10.84 16.48
CA MET A 301 -2.62 11.79 15.71
C MET A 301 -4.12 11.50 15.81
N ALA A 302 -4.55 10.24 15.75
CA ALA A 302 -5.94 9.84 15.67
C ALA A 302 -6.68 9.95 17.02
N ASP A 303 -8.00 10.18 16.94
CA ASP A 303 -8.87 10.07 18.10
C ASP A 303 -9.39 8.64 18.26
N THR A 304 -9.66 7.97 17.14
CA THR A 304 -10.14 6.59 17.10
C THR A 304 -9.36 5.79 16.05
N ILE A 305 -8.95 4.57 16.39
CA ILE A 305 -8.39 3.59 15.45
C ILE A 305 -9.28 2.35 15.46
N LEU A 306 -9.80 1.99 14.28
CA LEU A 306 -10.62 0.80 14.04
C LEU A 306 -9.77 -0.27 13.36
N ILE A 307 -9.68 -1.46 13.95
CA ILE A 307 -8.88 -2.57 13.43
C ILE A 307 -9.79 -3.64 12.85
N GLY A 308 -9.47 -4.12 11.65
CA GLY A 308 -10.16 -5.25 11.00
C GLY A 308 -9.21 -6.19 10.28
N GLY A 309 -9.79 -7.18 9.59
CA GLY A 309 -9.02 -8.19 8.86
C GLY A 309 -8.23 -9.15 9.76
N GLY A 310 -7.34 -9.94 9.16
CA GLY A 310 -6.52 -10.93 9.86
C GLY A 310 -5.63 -10.35 10.95
N MET A 311 -5.15 -9.12 10.78
CA MET A 311 -4.34 -8.45 11.79
C MET A 311 -5.06 -8.27 13.13
N ALA A 312 -6.39 -8.22 13.16
CA ALA A 312 -7.17 -8.08 14.38
C ALA A 312 -6.95 -9.27 15.33
N TYR A 313 -6.71 -10.47 14.80
CA TYR A 313 -6.53 -11.67 15.61
C TYR A 313 -5.21 -11.68 16.37
N THR A 314 -4.15 -11.07 15.84
CA THR A 314 -2.90 -10.88 16.60
C THR A 314 -3.14 -9.96 17.82
N PHE A 315 -3.92 -8.89 17.68
CA PHE A 315 -4.32 -8.05 18.81
C PHE A 315 -5.23 -8.78 19.80
N LYS A 316 -6.18 -9.59 19.31
CA LYS A 316 -7.05 -10.41 20.18
C LYS A 316 -6.25 -11.43 20.98
N LEU A 317 -5.26 -12.08 20.34
CA LEU A 317 -4.34 -12.99 21.03
C LEU A 317 -3.52 -12.27 22.10
N ALA A 318 -3.06 -11.03 21.83
CA ALA A 318 -2.37 -10.19 22.80
C ALA A 318 -3.23 -9.85 24.04
N LEU A 319 -4.56 -9.85 23.89
CA LEU A 319 -5.53 -9.70 24.99
C LEU A 319 -5.92 -11.03 25.65
N GLY A 320 -5.34 -12.17 25.23
CA GLY A 320 -5.64 -13.51 25.78
C GLY A 320 -6.97 -14.09 25.28
N GLN A 321 -7.54 -13.58 24.19
CA GLN A 321 -8.75 -14.13 23.60
C GLN A 321 -8.39 -15.30 22.67
N SER A 322 -9.23 -16.35 22.64
CA SER A 322 -9.09 -17.44 21.67
C SER A 322 -9.43 -16.95 20.27
N ILE A 323 -8.63 -17.37 19.28
CA ILE A 323 -8.74 -16.97 17.87
C ILE A 323 -8.94 -18.17 16.93
N GLY A 324 -9.11 -19.39 17.49
CA GLY A 324 -9.22 -20.63 16.71
C GLY A 324 -8.03 -20.81 15.78
N THR A 325 -8.32 -21.10 14.51
CA THR A 325 -7.31 -21.24 13.44
C THR A 325 -7.11 -19.98 12.61
N SER A 326 -7.62 -18.82 13.09
CA SER A 326 -7.53 -17.55 12.38
C SER A 326 -6.09 -17.12 12.11
N LEU A 327 -5.88 -16.46 10.97
CA LEU A 327 -4.59 -15.91 10.59
C LEU A 327 -4.06 -14.96 11.68
N CYS A 328 -2.87 -15.22 12.22
CA CYS A 328 -2.21 -14.35 13.19
C CYS A 328 -0.68 -14.40 13.04
N GLU A 329 -0.01 -13.47 13.69
CA GLU A 329 1.44 -13.40 13.80
C GLU A 329 1.85 -13.53 15.29
N PRO A 330 2.10 -14.78 15.79
CA PRO A 330 2.39 -15.03 17.20
C PRO A 330 3.63 -14.26 17.71
N ASP A 331 4.63 -14.10 16.87
CA ASP A 331 5.88 -13.38 17.17
C ASP A 331 5.66 -11.87 17.42
N LEU A 332 4.52 -11.32 16.98
CA LEU A 332 4.17 -9.90 17.13
C LEU A 332 3.15 -9.64 18.25
N VAL A 333 2.81 -10.62 19.06
CA VAL A 333 1.85 -10.48 20.16
C VAL A 333 2.32 -9.42 21.19
N GLU A 334 3.59 -9.41 21.55
CA GLU A 334 4.13 -8.39 22.46
C GLU A 334 4.15 -7.00 21.84
N THR A 335 4.43 -6.90 20.55
CA THR A 335 4.35 -5.64 19.80
C THR A 335 2.91 -5.11 19.75
N ALA A 336 1.94 -5.99 19.50
CA ALA A 336 0.52 -5.65 19.54
C ALA A 336 0.08 -5.18 20.93
N ARG A 337 0.56 -5.85 22.00
CA ARG A 337 0.29 -5.44 23.39
C ARG A 337 0.86 -4.05 23.70
N ALA A 338 2.09 -3.76 23.23
CA ALA A 338 2.70 -2.45 23.41
C ALA A 338 1.90 -1.35 22.68
N ALA A 339 1.39 -1.62 21.48
CA ALA A 339 0.54 -0.67 20.75
C ALA A 339 -0.78 -0.38 21.48
N LEU A 340 -1.44 -1.41 22.05
CA LEU A 340 -2.63 -1.25 22.88
C LEU A 340 -2.35 -0.41 24.14
N ALA A 341 -1.23 -0.66 24.81
CA ALA A 341 -0.82 0.13 25.98
C ALA A 341 -0.52 1.59 25.60
N LYS A 342 0.13 1.83 24.46
CA LYS A 342 0.36 3.19 23.93
C LYS A 342 -0.95 3.90 23.60
N ALA A 343 -1.91 3.21 22.99
CA ALA A 343 -3.24 3.75 22.70
C ALA A 343 -3.95 4.20 23.99
N GLN A 344 -3.95 3.35 25.02
CA GLN A 344 -4.50 3.65 26.32
C GLN A 344 -3.82 4.87 26.97
N ALA A 345 -2.49 4.89 27.00
CA ALA A 345 -1.73 6.00 27.58
C ALA A 345 -1.99 7.34 26.88
N LYS A 346 -2.30 7.30 25.58
CA LYS A 346 -2.62 8.50 24.77
C LYS A 346 -4.10 8.84 24.71
N GLY A 347 -4.98 8.06 25.34
CA GLY A 347 -6.43 8.25 25.30
C GLY A 347 -7.01 8.09 23.89
N VAL A 348 -6.40 7.25 23.04
CA VAL A 348 -6.91 6.91 21.71
C VAL A 348 -7.91 5.76 21.86
N LYS A 349 -9.10 5.88 21.30
CA LYS A 349 -10.04 4.76 21.19
C LYS A 349 -9.48 3.74 20.21
N PHE A 350 -8.94 2.63 20.71
CA PHE A 350 -8.42 1.54 19.88
C PHE A 350 -9.42 0.39 19.88
N LEU A 351 -10.22 0.26 18.83
CA LEU A 351 -11.33 -0.67 18.75
C LEU A 351 -10.96 -1.91 17.94
N LEU A 352 -11.19 -3.06 18.57
CA LEU A 352 -11.08 -4.38 17.94
C LEU A 352 -12.47 -4.95 17.67
N PRO A 353 -12.65 -5.87 16.71
CA PRO A 353 -13.93 -6.51 16.46
C PRO A 353 -14.47 -7.18 17.73
N VAL A 354 -15.70 -6.82 18.13
CA VAL A 354 -16.36 -7.42 19.31
C VAL A 354 -16.99 -8.77 18.98
N ASP A 355 -17.36 -8.97 17.72
CA ASP A 355 -17.86 -10.22 17.14
C ASP A 355 -17.25 -10.44 15.76
N ASN A 356 -17.27 -11.67 15.28
CA ASN A 356 -16.69 -12.06 14.00
C ASN A 356 -17.62 -13.00 13.24
N MET A 357 -17.63 -12.91 11.92
CA MET A 357 -18.03 -14.00 11.06
C MET A 357 -16.93 -15.05 11.05
N ILE A 358 -17.28 -16.30 11.35
CA ILE A 358 -16.35 -17.42 11.41
C ILE A 358 -16.82 -18.57 10.51
N VAL A 359 -15.85 -19.29 9.95
CA VAL A 359 -16.05 -20.45 9.07
C VAL A 359 -15.15 -21.60 9.54
N GLU A 360 -15.49 -22.85 9.19
CA GLU A 360 -14.64 -24.01 9.44
C GLU A 360 -13.60 -24.19 8.33
N HIS A 361 -13.90 -23.70 7.13
CA HIS A 361 -12.99 -23.85 5.99
C HIS A 361 -13.09 -22.64 5.05
N LEU A 362 -11.92 -22.11 4.67
CA LEU A 362 -11.73 -21.06 3.68
C LEU A 362 -10.79 -21.56 2.58
N ASP A 363 -11.26 -21.58 1.34
CA ASP A 363 -10.41 -21.78 0.16
C ASP A 363 -10.28 -20.45 -0.59
N PHE A 364 -9.16 -19.79 -0.38
CA PHE A 364 -8.86 -18.49 -1.01
C PHE A 364 -8.66 -18.61 -2.53
N GLY A 365 -8.13 -19.74 -3.00
CA GLY A 365 -7.88 -20.00 -4.42
C GLY A 365 -9.18 -20.22 -5.20
N ALA A 366 -10.05 -21.06 -4.67
CA ALA A 366 -11.38 -21.32 -5.22
C ALA A 366 -12.39 -20.20 -4.92
N LYS A 367 -12.06 -19.28 -4.02
CA LYS A 367 -12.94 -18.22 -3.50
C LYS A 367 -14.24 -18.76 -2.89
N THR A 368 -14.12 -19.82 -2.10
CA THR A 368 -15.24 -20.47 -1.42
C THR A 368 -15.01 -20.56 0.08
N VAL A 369 -16.10 -20.58 0.84
CA VAL A 369 -16.11 -20.79 2.29
C VAL A 369 -17.17 -21.79 2.67
N SER A 370 -16.96 -22.52 3.78
CA SER A 370 -18.00 -23.29 4.43
C SER A 370 -19.11 -22.37 4.99
N PRO A 371 -20.31 -22.91 5.30
CA PRO A 371 -21.34 -22.12 5.97
C PRO A 371 -20.81 -21.44 7.23
N GLY A 372 -20.94 -20.13 7.29
CA GLY A 372 -20.43 -19.31 8.40
C GLY A 372 -21.47 -19.07 9.48
N LYS A 373 -20.97 -18.67 10.66
CA LYS A 373 -21.79 -18.17 11.77
C LYS A 373 -21.10 -16.97 12.41
N PHE A 374 -21.84 -16.24 13.27
CA PHE A 374 -21.27 -15.13 14.03
C PHE A 374 -20.93 -15.57 15.45
N THR A 375 -19.81 -15.08 15.98
CA THR A 375 -19.51 -15.20 17.40
C THR A 375 -20.40 -14.25 18.21
N THR A 376 -20.67 -14.60 19.48
CA THR A 376 -21.30 -13.66 20.41
C THR A 376 -20.29 -12.60 20.83
N PRO A 377 -20.69 -11.32 20.99
CA PRO A 377 -19.78 -10.29 21.47
C PRO A 377 -19.05 -10.67 22.75
N GLY A 378 -17.73 -10.47 22.75
CA GLY A 378 -16.87 -10.81 23.89
C GLY A 378 -16.46 -12.27 23.99
N THR A 379 -16.99 -13.17 23.14
CA THR A 379 -16.51 -14.55 23.05
C THR A 379 -15.36 -14.66 22.05
N GLY A 380 -14.41 -15.56 22.32
CA GLY A 380 -13.35 -15.89 21.36
C GLY A 380 -13.86 -16.76 20.20
N ILE A 381 -12.97 -17.05 19.28
CA ILE A 381 -13.23 -17.97 18.18
C ILE A 381 -12.91 -19.40 18.65
N PRO A 382 -13.81 -20.38 18.48
CA PRO A 382 -13.57 -21.77 18.89
C PRO A 382 -12.46 -22.43 18.06
N ASP A 383 -11.85 -23.48 18.61
CA ASP A 383 -10.91 -24.31 17.87
C ASP A 383 -11.57 -24.91 16.61
N GLY A 384 -10.80 -25.02 15.53
CA GLY A 384 -11.29 -25.51 14.24
C GLY A 384 -12.08 -24.48 13.41
N TRP A 385 -12.28 -23.26 13.94
CA TRP A 385 -12.94 -22.15 13.23
C TRP A 385 -11.94 -21.01 12.99
N GLU A 386 -12.10 -20.34 11.87
CA GLU A 386 -11.32 -19.14 11.54
C GLU A 386 -12.22 -17.93 11.28
N GLY A 387 -11.75 -16.77 11.68
CA GLY A 387 -12.46 -15.51 11.43
C GLY A 387 -12.16 -14.96 10.04
N VAL A 388 -13.22 -14.60 9.32
CA VAL A 388 -13.14 -14.17 7.92
C VAL A 388 -13.69 -12.77 7.66
N ASP A 389 -14.52 -12.23 8.57
CA ASP A 389 -15.02 -10.84 8.51
C ASP A 389 -15.41 -10.36 9.91
N ILE A 390 -15.67 -9.08 10.04
CA ILE A 390 -16.27 -8.50 11.25
C ILE A 390 -17.76 -8.85 11.34
N GLY A 391 -18.26 -9.01 12.57
CA GLY A 391 -19.67 -9.34 12.80
C GLY A 391 -20.60 -8.11 12.86
N PRO A 392 -21.92 -8.34 12.97
CA PRO A 392 -22.90 -7.27 12.90
C PRO A 392 -22.82 -6.25 14.05
N GLU A 393 -22.45 -6.67 15.26
CA GLU A 393 -22.28 -5.72 16.38
C GLU A 393 -21.01 -4.88 16.21
N THR A 394 -19.95 -5.45 15.60
CA THR A 394 -18.76 -4.69 15.22
C THR A 394 -19.08 -3.69 14.12
N ILE A 395 -19.85 -4.07 13.10
CA ILE A 395 -20.30 -3.16 12.04
C ILE A 395 -21.04 -1.96 12.68
N LYS A 396 -21.98 -2.22 13.57
CA LYS A 396 -22.73 -1.17 14.24
C LYS A 396 -21.81 -0.25 15.06
N LEU A 397 -20.90 -0.82 15.84
CA LEU A 397 -19.95 -0.07 16.65
C LEU A 397 -19.06 0.82 15.78
N TYR A 398 -18.47 0.26 14.71
CA TYR A 398 -17.57 1.01 13.82
C TYR A 398 -18.31 2.07 13.01
N SER A 399 -19.52 1.75 12.53
CA SER A 399 -20.36 2.71 11.81
C SER A 399 -20.71 3.93 12.65
N THR A 400 -20.86 3.77 13.97
CA THR A 400 -21.11 4.91 14.89
C THR A 400 -19.90 5.87 14.91
N GLU A 401 -18.67 5.34 15.01
CA GLU A 401 -17.46 6.17 15.01
C GLU A 401 -17.23 6.81 13.64
N VAL A 402 -17.45 6.06 12.55
CA VAL A 402 -17.32 6.53 11.17
C VAL A 402 -18.32 7.64 10.84
N ALA A 403 -19.58 7.50 11.27
CA ALA A 403 -20.61 8.50 11.04
C ALA A 403 -20.35 9.83 11.78
N ALA A 404 -19.66 9.79 12.91
CA ALA A 404 -19.31 10.97 13.70
C ALA A 404 -18.01 11.65 13.22
N ALA A 405 -17.22 11.01 12.37
CA ALA A 405 -15.90 11.48 11.94
C ALA A 405 -15.98 12.74 11.07
N LYS A 406 -14.98 13.60 11.18
CA LYS A 406 -14.73 14.73 10.27
C LYS A 406 -13.54 14.48 9.34
N THR A 407 -12.61 13.63 9.75
CA THR A 407 -11.54 13.12 8.88
C THR A 407 -11.46 11.60 9.03
N ILE A 408 -11.36 10.89 7.92
CA ILE A 408 -11.17 9.44 7.89
C ILE A 408 -9.97 9.11 7.01
N VAL A 409 -9.10 8.24 7.51
CA VAL A 409 -8.10 7.51 6.71
C VAL A 409 -8.44 6.03 6.75
N TRP A 410 -8.64 5.41 5.60
CA TRP A 410 -8.91 3.98 5.51
C TRP A 410 -7.85 3.25 4.68
N ASN A 411 -7.22 2.23 5.28
CA ASN A 411 -6.21 1.41 4.63
C ASN A 411 -6.34 -0.07 5.02
N GLY A 412 -6.90 -0.89 4.15
CA GLY A 412 -7.08 -2.34 4.29
C GLY A 412 -8.51 -2.74 4.64
N PRO A 413 -9.00 -3.86 4.08
CA PRO A 413 -10.37 -4.36 4.28
C PRO A 413 -10.58 -4.92 5.69
N MET A 414 -11.87 -5.01 6.09
CA MET A 414 -12.26 -5.52 7.40
C MET A 414 -12.34 -7.05 7.45
N GLY A 415 -12.36 -7.71 6.30
CA GLY A 415 -12.43 -9.17 6.14
C GLY A 415 -12.00 -9.60 4.75
N VAL A 416 -12.28 -10.86 4.40
CA VAL A 416 -11.96 -11.49 3.10
C VAL A 416 -12.99 -11.04 2.05
N PHE A 417 -12.98 -9.75 1.71
CA PHE A 417 -13.98 -9.11 0.85
C PHE A 417 -13.97 -9.61 -0.60
N GLU A 418 -12.95 -10.34 -1.02
CA GLU A 418 -12.87 -11.00 -2.32
C GLU A 418 -13.91 -12.10 -2.48
N ILE A 419 -14.37 -12.69 -1.37
CA ILE A 419 -15.41 -13.69 -1.30
C ILE A 419 -16.70 -13.01 -0.85
N LYS A 420 -17.76 -13.14 -1.66
CA LYS A 420 -19.03 -12.45 -1.47
C LYS A 420 -19.60 -12.63 -0.07
N ASP A 421 -19.56 -13.86 0.45
CA ASP A 421 -20.15 -14.19 1.76
C ASP A 421 -19.36 -13.58 2.94
N CYS A 422 -18.10 -13.17 2.72
CA CYS A 422 -17.19 -12.58 3.71
C CYS A 422 -16.96 -11.07 3.50
N SER A 423 -17.76 -10.41 2.66
CA SER A 423 -17.53 -9.01 2.25
C SER A 423 -18.40 -7.99 3.00
N ARG A 424 -19.39 -8.45 3.77
CA ARG A 424 -20.42 -7.60 4.37
C ARG A 424 -19.84 -6.52 5.29
N GLY A 425 -18.87 -6.89 6.13
CA GLY A 425 -18.23 -5.96 7.06
C GLY A 425 -17.51 -4.85 6.32
N THR A 426 -16.70 -5.21 5.32
CA THR A 426 -15.95 -4.25 4.51
C THR A 426 -16.87 -3.29 3.75
N PHE A 427 -17.95 -3.81 3.14
CA PHE A 427 -18.86 -2.98 2.35
C PHE A 427 -19.72 -2.08 3.23
N ALA A 428 -20.18 -2.56 4.40
CA ALA A 428 -20.94 -1.73 5.35
C ALA A 428 -20.12 -0.53 5.83
N ILE A 429 -18.82 -0.71 6.08
CA ILE A 429 -17.94 0.41 6.43
C ILE A 429 -17.76 1.37 5.24
N ALA A 430 -17.58 0.86 4.02
CA ALA A 430 -17.50 1.69 2.81
C ALA A 430 -18.76 2.54 2.61
N GLU A 431 -19.94 1.92 2.77
CA GLU A 431 -21.24 2.59 2.66
C GLU A 431 -21.43 3.65 3.75
N THR A 432 -20.99 3.37 4.98
CA THR A 432 -21.06 4.34 6.07
C THR A 432 -20.14 5.54 5.82
N ILE A 433 -18.94 5.32 5.31
CA ILE A 433 -18.03 6.41 4.91
C ILE A 433 -18.69 7.27 3.83
N ALA A 434 -19.24 6.64 2.80
CA ALA A 434 -19.91 7.31 1.69
C ALA A 434 -21.15 8.10 2.10
N ALA A 435 -21.84 7.67 3.15
CA ALA A 435 -23.01 8.37 3.73
C ALA A 435 -22.62 9.61 4.55
N ASN A 436 -21.39 9.72 5.02
CA ASN A 436 -20.88 10.85 5.79
C ASN A 436 -20.29 11.92 4.85
N SER A 437 -21.15 12.68 4.17
CA SER A 437 -20.77 13.68 3.17
C SER A 437 -19.99 14.89 3.71
N GLU A 438 -20.03 15.12 5.02
CA GLU A 438 -19.28 16.21 5.66
C GLU A 438 -17.86 15.80 6.07
N CYS A 439 -17.52 14.54 5.90
CA CYS A 439 -16.23 13.99 6.28
C CYS A 439 -15.24 14.05 5.12
N LYS A 440 -14.00 14.45 5.41
CA LYS A 440 -12.88 14.24 4.48
C LYS A 440 -12.42 12.78 4.58
N SER A 441 -12.81 11.98 3.60
CA SER A 441 -12.48 10.55 3.55
C SER A 441 -11.36 10.27 2.57
N ILE A 442 -10.24 9.75 3.09
CA ILE A 442 -9.01 9.42 2.35
C ILE A 442 -8.88 7.91 2.32
N ILE A 443 -8.99 7.31 1.13
CA ILE A 443 -8.92 5.87 0.94
C ILE A 443 -7.57 5.51 0.34
N GLY A 444 -6.77 4.74 1.07
CA GLY A 444 -5.45 4.27 0.64
C GLY A 444 -5.34 2.76 0.63
N GLY A 445 -4.39 2.25 -0.16
CA GLY A 445 -4.15 0.82 -0.31
C GLY A 445 -5.06 0.14 -1.35
N GLY A 446 -4.45 -0.70 -2.19
CA GLY A 446 -5.11 -1.29 -3.35
C GLY A 446 -6.40 -2.06 -3.02
N ASP A 447 -6.44 -2.75 -1.89
CA ASP A 447 -7.60 -3.56 -1.51
C ASP A 447 -8.75 -2.72 -0.97
N SER A 448 -8.47 -1.63 -0.23
CA SER A 448 -9.50 -0.66 0.18
C SER A 448 -10.12 0.01 -1.05
N VAL A 449 -9.29 0.40 -2.02
CA VAL A 449 -9.75 1.01 -3.28
C VAL A 449 -10.63 0.04 -4.07
N LYS A 450 -10.24 -1.24 -4.17
CA LYS A 450 -11.09 -2.29 -4.79
C LYS A 450 -12.40 -2.47 -4.03
N ALA A 451 -12.37 -2.45 -2.68
CA ALA A 451 -13.55 -2.59 -1.85
C ALA A 451 -14.55 -1.44 -2.09
N VAL A 452 -14.08 -0.19 -2.09
CA VAL A 452 -14.90 1.00 -2.35
C VAL A 452 -15.52 0.98 -3.76
N LYS A 453 -14.72 0.58 -4.78
CA LYS A 453 -15.22 0.41 -6.16
C LYS A 453 -16.28 -0.70 -6.25
N ARG A 454 -16.06 -1.85 -5.60
CA ARG A 454 -17.03 -2.97 -5.59
C ARG A 454 -18.31 -2.63 -4.83
N ALA A 455 -18.22 -1.84 -3.76
CA ALA A 455 -19.38 -1.32 -3.03
C ALA A 455 -20.15 -0.25 -3.83
N GLY A 456 -19.62 0.22 -4.97
CA GLY A 456 -20.28 1.22 -5.82
C GLY A 456 -20.34 2.62 -5.20
N VAL A 457 -19.37 2.97 -4.33
CA VAL A 457 -19.34 4.24 -3.60
C VAL A 457 -18.05 5.05 -3.84
N ALA A 458 -17.28 4.69 -4.86
CA ALA A 458 -16.00 5.34 -5.16
C ALA A 458 -16.12 6.84 -5.48
N ASP A 459 -17.23 7.26 -6.05
CA ASP A 459 -17.58 8.65 -6.39
C ASP A 459 -18.09 9.46 -5.19
N LYS A 460 -18.33 8.82 -4.04
CA LYS A 460 -18.85 9.42 -2.82
C LYS A 460 -17.81 9.63 -1.73
N VAL A 461 -16.58 9.22 -1.97
CA VAL A 461 -15.46 9.47 -1.06
C VAL A 461 -14.66 10.68 -1.54
N THR A 462 -14.01 11.39 -0.60
CA THR A 462 -13.32 12.64 -0.93
C THR A 462 -12.08 12.41 -1.78
N PHE A 463 -11.28 11.39 -1.44
CA PHE A 463 -10.03 11.10 -2.13
C PHE A 463 -9.68 9.61 -2.13
N ILE A 464 -9.28 9.10 -3.29
CA ILE A 464 -8.74 7.75 -3.47
C ILE A 464 -7.28 7.88 -3.87
N SER A 465 -6.38 7.45 -2.99
CA SER A 465 -4.95 7.47 -3.25
C SER A 465 -4.53 6.39 -4.24
N THR A 466 -3.70 6.76 -5.18
CA THR A 466 -3.04 5.82 -6.12
C THR A 466 -1.72 5.30 -5.57
N GLY A 467 -1.25 5.83 -4.44
CA GLY A 467 0.09 5.67 -3.92
C GLY A 467 0.46 4.28 -3.40
N GLY A 468 -0.51 3.47 -2.98
CA GLY A 468 -0.25 2.12 -2.46
C GLY A 468 0.81 2.09 -1.35
N GLY A 469 2.01 1.56 -1.66
CA GLY A 469 3.14 1.52 -0.71
C GLY A 469 3.66 2.90 -0.33
N ALA A 470 3.69 3.85 -1.26
CA ALA A 470 4.12 5.22 -0.99
C ALA A 470 3.20 5.91 0.03
N SER A 471 1.88 5.68 -0.08
CA SER A 471 0.91 6.21 0.89
C SER A 471 1.16 5.66 2.30
N LEU A 472 1.47 4.36 2.42
CA LEU A 472 1.80 3.74 3.71
C LEU A 472 3.08 4.32 4.30
N GLU A 473 4.13 4.46 3.50
CA GLU A 473 5.41 5.02 3.96
C GLU A 473 5.26 6.49 4.37
N LEU A 474 4.44 7.26 3.68
CA LEU A 474 4.13 8.63 4.07
C LEU A 474 3.36 8.69 5.40
N LEU A 475 2.38 7.79 5.61
CA LEU A 475 1.66 7.64 6.88
C LEU A 475 2.56 7.16 8.02
N GLU A 476 3.66 6.43 7.73
CA GLU A 476 4.71 6.12 8.71
C GLU A 476 5.55 7.35 9.09
N GLY A 477 5.41 8.46 8.38
CA GLY A 477 6.20 9.67 8.57
C GLY A 477 7.55 9.66 7.85
N LYS A 478 7.75 8.75 6.89
CA LYS A 478 8.97 8.69 6.09
C LYS A 478 8.97 9.76 5.00
N ALA A 479 10.14 10.35 4.77
CA ALA A 479 10.37 11.16 3.59
C ALA A 479 10.43 10.27 2.35
N LEU A 480 9.69 10.66 1.31
CA LEU A 480 9.67 9.92 0.04
C LEU A 480 10.74 10.50 -0.90
N PRO A 481 11.73 9.71 -1.36
CA PRO A 481 12.81 10.22 -2.20
C PRO A 481 12.36 10.98 -3.45
N GLY A 482 11.32 10.46 -4.14
CA GLY A 482 10.77 11.10 -5.33
C GLY A 482 9.99 12.40 -5.05
N VAL A 483 9.67 12.68 -3.78
CA VAL A 483 9.07 13.92 -3.33
C VAL A 483 10.14 14.89 -2.82
N THR A 484 11.09 14.39 -2.02
CA THR A 484 12.18 15.22 -1.47
C THR A 484 13.10 15.79 -2.55
N ALA A 485 13.19 15.11 -3.70
CA ALA A 485 13.95 15.57 -4.85
C ALA A 485 13.33 16.76 -5.61
N LEU A 486 12.03 17.06 -5.37
CA LEU A 486 11.34 18.18 -5.99
C LEU A 486 11.69 19.51 -5.32
N GLN A 487 11.67 20.58 -6.10
CA GLN A 487 11.91 21.95 -5.61
C GLN A 487 10.81 22.38 -4.63
N ASP A 488 11.22 23.07 -3.59
CA ASP A 488 10.30 23.73 -2.65
C ASP A 488 9.71 25.00 -3.28
N ALA A 489 8.44 25.30 -2.92
CA ALA A 489 7.69 26.46 -3.42
C ALA A 489 8.17 27.79 -2.81
#